data_6fffe5c4c707a281ad2707c784273a87
#
_entry.id   6fffe5c4c707a281ad2707c784273a87
#
_cell.length_a   1.000
_cell.length_b   1.000
_cell.length_c   1.000
_cell.angle_alpha   90.00
_cell.angle_beta   90.00
_cell.angle_gamma   90.00
#
_symmetry.space_group_name_H-M   'P 1'
#
loop_
_entity.id
_entity.type
_entity.pdbx_description
1 polymer ?
#
loop_
_entity_poly.entity_id
_entity_poly.type
_entity_poly.pdbx_seq_one_letter_code
_entity_poly.pdbx_strand_id
1 'polypeptide(L)'
;MVVNTHLTSPVAEKAQRGIMEFLLINHPLDCPICDKGGECPLQNQAMSTGQGESRFTETKRTWPKPIALSSQVLLDRERCIQCARCTRFAAEIAGDPLIELMERGAQEQVGIAGDEPFNSYFSGNTVQICPVGALTGAAYRFRSRPFDLVSTPSVCEHCAGGCAQRTDHRRGK
;
A
#
# COMPACT_ATOMS: atom_id res chain seq x y z
N MET A 1 -9.18 -23.39 21.16
CA MET A 1 -8.00 -22.70 20.60
C MET A 1 -7.59 -21.62 21.58
N VAL A 2 -6.31 -21.52 21.94
CA VAL A 2 -5.78 -20.41 22.76
C VAL A 2 -5.09 -19.41 21.82
N VAL A 3 -5.50 -18.15 21.87
CA VAL A 3 -4.95 -17.07 21.03
C VAL A 3 -4.14 -16.13 21.92
N ASN A 4 -2.88 -15.91 21.56
CA ASN A 4 -2.01 -14.97 22.23
C ASN A 4 -1.70 -13.76 21.31
N THR A 5 -1.56 -12.58 21.90
CA THR A 5 -1.17 -11.34 21.25
C THR A 5 0.19 -10.88 21.77
N HIS A 6 0.76 -9.86 21.16
CA HIS A 6 1.99 -9.22 21.67
C HIS A 6 1.83 -8.62 23.07
N LEU A 7 0.61 -8.34 23.51
CA LEU A 7 0.31 -7.85 24.86
C LEU A 7 0.20 -8.97 25.90
N THR A 8 -0.07 -10.22 25.48
CA THR A 8 -0.33 -11.34 26.37
C THR A 8 0.79 -12.39 26.38
N SER A 9 1.73 -12.34 25.43
CA SER A 9 2.81 -13.31 25.33
C SER A 9 4.10 -12.69 24.83
N PRO A 10 5.22 -12.84 25.57
CA PRO A 10 6.55 -12.36 25.11
C PRO A 10 7.00 -13.04 23.80
N VAL A 11 6.56 -14.26 23.56
CA VAL A 11 6.87 -14.99 22.31
C VAL A 11 6.18 -14.33 21.12
N ALA A 12 4.90 -13.97 21.27
CA ALA A 12 4.16 -13.26 20.24
C ALA A 12 4.73 -11.84 19.99
N GLU A 13 5.12 -11.15 21.05
CA GLU A 13 5.80 -9.84 20.94
C GLU A 13 7.11 -9.96 20.16
N LYS A 14 7.97 -10.92 20.51
CA LYS A 14 9.23 -11.15 19.80
C LYS A 14 9.00 -11.51 18.33
N ALA A 15 8.01 -12.34 18.04
CA ALA A 15 7.65 -12.71 16.66
C ALA A 15 7.19 -11.50 15.86
N GLN A 16 6.33 -10.65 16.43
CA GLN A 16 5.87 -9.42 15.76
C GLN A 16 7.01 -8.46 15.47
N ARG A 17 7.92 -8.24 16.40
CA ARG A 17 9.13 -7.43 16.17
C ARG A 17 10.00 -7.99 15.04
N GLY A 18 10.18 -9.32 14.99
CA GLY A 18 10.93 -10.00 13.94
C GLY A 18 10.27 -9.82 12.56
N ILE A 19 8.95 -9.95 12.46
CA ILE A 19 8.21 -9.70 11.21
C ILE A 19 8.34 -8.24 10.78
N MET A 20 8.26 -7.28 11.70
CA MET A 20 8.47 -5.87 11.37
C MET A 20 9.88 -5.63 10.82
N GLU A 21 10.89 -6.24 11.40
CA GLU A 21 12.27 -6.16 10.91
C GLU A 21 12.38 -6.71 9.48
N PHE A 22 11.80 -7.88 9.18
CA PHE A 22 11.77 -8.43 7.82
C PHE A 22 11.09 -7.51 6.81
N LEU A 23 9.96 -6.92 7.17
CA LEU A 23 9.25 -5.99 6.28
C LEU A 23 10.06 -4.72 6.00
N LEU A 24 10.90 -4.29 6.94
CA LEU A 24 11.67 -3.05 6.85
C LEU A 24 13.07 -3.22 6.24
N ILE A 25 13.63 -4.42 6.17
CA ILE A 25 14.98 -4.68 5.66
C ILE A 25 15.20 -4.02 4.29
N ASN A 26 14.33 -4.24 3.33
CA ASN A 26 14.42 -3.66 1.99
C ASN A 26 13.47 -2.50 1.74
N HIS A 27 12.59 -2.18 2.70
CA HIS A 27 11.66 -1.07 2.53
C HIS A 27 12.43 0.27 2.49
N PRO A 28 12.21 1.13 1.48
CA PRO A 28 12.97 2.37 1.34
C PRO A 28 12.60 3.38 2.43
N LEU A 29 13.53 4.28 2.75
CA LEU A 29 13.29 5.39 3.69
C LEU A 29 12.54 6.55 3.03
N ASP A 30 11.49 6.23 2.32
CA ASP A 30 10.71 7.14 1.48
C ASP A 30 9.52 7.81 2.20
N CYS A 31 9.31 7.59 3.49
CA CYS A 31 8.15 8.15 4.19
C CYS A 31 7.91 9.65 3.92
N PRO A 32 8.96 10.51 3.88
CA PRO A 32 8.78 11.93 3.58
C PRO A 32 8.25 12.22 2.16
N ILE A 33 8.50 11.32 1.22
CA ILE A 33 8.11 11.45 -0.20
C ILE A 33 7.10 10.38 -0.64
N CYS A 34 6.56 9.61 0.30
CA CYS A 34 5.59 8.54 0.03
C CYS A 34 4.16 9.05 0.24
N ASP A 35 3.30 8.90 -0.76
CA ASP A 35 1.89 9.33 -0.67
C ASP A 35 1.10 8.67 0.47
N LYS A 36 1.52 7.50 0.93
CA LYS A 36 0.90 6.79 2.06
C LYS A 36 1.39 7.30 3.43
N GLY A 37 2.36 8.20 3.46
CA GLY A 37 2.91 8.75 4.71
C GLY A 37 1.84 9.51 5.51
N GLY A 38 1.64 9.11 6.78
CA GLY A 38 0.60 9.64 7.67
C GLY A 38 -0.65 8.77 7.78
N GLU A 39 -0.85 7.83 6.85
CA GLU A 39 -1.95 6.84 6.87
C GLU A 39 -1.47 5.42 6.56
N CYS A 40 -0.17 5.16 6.71
CA CYS A 40 0.46 3.90 6.34
C CYS A 40 0.40 2.89 7.51
N PRO A 41 -0.30 1.75 7.35
CA PRO A 41 -0.31 0.69 8.36
C PRO A 41 1.08 0.17 8.72
N LEU A 42 2.00 0.04 7.74
CA LEU A 42 3.37 -0.38 8.01
C LEU A 42 4.10 0.65 8.90
N GLN A 43 3.95 1.94 8.61
CA GLN A 43 4.54 3.02 9.40
C GLN A 43 4.00 2.99 10.85
N ASN A 44 2.68 2.85 11.02
CA ASN A 44 2.05 2.80 12.33
C ASN A 44 2.54 1.58 13.13
N GLN A 45 2.62 0.40 12.50
CA GLN A 45 3.14 -0.80 13.14
C GLN A 45 4.63 -0.69 13.48
N ALA A 46 5.42 -0.08 12.60
CA ALA A 46 6.84 0.15 12.86
C ALA A 46 7.05 1.08 14.07
N MET A 47 6.22 2.12 14.20
CA MET A 47 6.27 3.04 15.36
C MET A 47 5.83 2.40 16.66
N SER A 48 4.84 1.49 16.62
CA SER A 48 4.30 0.86 17.83
C SER A 48 5.10 -0.36 18.32
N THR A 49 5.66 -1.15 17.41
CA THR A 49 6.28 -2.44 17.73
C THR A 49 7.65 -2.67 17.09
N GLY A 50 8.07 -1.78 16.19
CA GLY A 50 9.36 -1.87 15.53
C GLY A 50 10.53 -1.50 16.42
N GLN A 51 11.74 -1.71 15.92
CA GLN A 51 12.97 -1.27 16.56
C GLN A 51 13.34 0.13 16.04
N GLY A 52 13.88 0.98 16.91
CA GLY A 52 14.33 2.32 16.53
C GLY A 52 15.59 2.31 15.66
N GLU A 53 16.40 1.25 15.77
CA GLU A 53 17.63 1.09 15.01
C GLU A 53 17.58 -0.19 14.17
N SER A 54 18.10 -0.11 12.95
CA SER A 54 18.20 -1.27 12.05
C SER A 54 19.50 -2.02 12.29
N ARG A 55 19.43 -3.35 12.37
CA ARG A 55 20.61 -4.22 12.34
C ARG A 55 21.12 -4.52 10.93
N PHE A 56 20.36 -4.12 9.92
CA PHE A 56 20.68 -4.34 8.51
C PHE A 56 21.70 -3.31 8.05
N THR A 57 22.90 -3.77 7.70
CA THR A 57 24.05 -2.93 7.31
C THR A 57 24.31 -2.94 5.80
N GLU A 58 23.64 -3.82 5.05
CA GLU A 58 23.80 -3.93 3.61
C GLU A 58 22.98 -2.89 2.85
N THR A 59 23.24 -2.76 1.56
CA THR A 59 22.47 -1.88 0.67
C THR A 59 21.08 -2.48 0.41
N LYS A 60 20.04 -1.67 0.62
CA LYS A 60 18.66 -2.04 0.27
C LYS A 60 18.53 -2.26 -1.23
N ARG A 61 17.65 -3.19 -1.62
CA ARG A 61 17.33 -3.44 -3.05
C ARG A 61 16.75 -2.18 -3.68
N THR A 62 17.13 -1.93 -4.91
CA THR A 62 16.61 -0.83 -5.73
C THR A 62 15.96 -1.36 -6.99
N TRP A 63 14.86 -0.72 -7.40
CA TRP A 63 14.12 -1.04 -8.61
C TRP A 63 13.80 0.26 -9.36
N PRO A 64 13.61 0.19 -10.69
CA PRO A 64 13.04 1.31 -11.42
C PRO A 64 11.68 1.71 -10.84
N LYS A 65 11.50 3.00 -10.57
CA LYS A 65 10.27 3.53 -9.98
C LYS A 65 9.97 4.98 -10.43
N PRO A 66 8.68 5.35 -10.58
CA PRO A 66 7.52 4.45 -10.59
C PRO A 66 7.37 3.72 -11.92
N ILE A 67 6.60 2.62 -11.90
CA ILE A 67 6.18 1.90 -13.10
C ILE A 67 4.70 2.20 -13.32
N ALA A 68 4.32 2.58 -14.54
CA ALA A 68 2.92 2.73 -14.90
C ALA A 68 2.30 1.36 -15.15
N LEU A 69 1.34 0.95 -14.31
CA LEU A 69 0.51 -0.24 -14.57
C LEU A 69 -0.65 0.10 -15.52
N SER A 70 -1.10 1.36 -15.50
CA SER A 70 -2.06 1.95 -16.42
C SER A 70 -1.90 3.47 -16.41
N SER A 71 -2.73 4.19 -17.17
CA SER A 71 -2.80 5.65 -17.08
C SER A 71 -3.28 6.17 -15.71
N GLN A 72 -3.91 5.31 -14.91
CA GLN A 72 -4.54 5.65 -13.64
C GLN A 72 -3.70 5.23 -12.42
N VAL A 73 -2.94 4.14 -12.53
CA VAL A 73 -2.26 3.51 -11.39
C VAL A 73 -0.77 3.36 -11.65
N LEU A 74 0.00 3.83 -10.69
CA LEU A 74 1.46 3.70 -10.66
C LEU A 74 1.88 2.73 -9.57
N LEU A 75 2.94 1.96 -9.82
CA LEU A 75 3.54 1.01 -8.89
C LEU A 75 4.96 1.43 -8.52
N ASP A 76 5.25 1.46 -7.23
CA ASP A 76 6.60 1.53 -6.67
C ASP A 76 6.95 0.16 -6.07
N ARG A 77 7.81 -0.58 -6.75
CA ARG A 77 8.20 -1.94 -6.34
C ARG A 77 9.02 -1.97 -5.06
N GLU A 78 9.80 -0.94 -4.79
CA GLU A 78 10.61 -0.87 -3.56
C GLU A 78 9.74 -0.74 -2.32
N ARG A 79 8.61 -0.03 -2.42
CA ARG A 79 7.66 0.15 -1.33
C ARG A 79 6.73 -1.05 -1.13
N CYS A 80 6.63 -1.95 -2.12
CA CYS A 80 5.78 -3.12 -2.05
C CYS A 80 6.30 -4.10 -0.98
N ILE A 81 5.40 -4.56 -0.09
CA ILE A 81 5.70 -5.56 0.95
C ILE A 81 5.19 -6.96 0.58
N GLN A 82 4.81 -7.17 -0.67
CA GLN A 82 4.39 -8.45 -1.23
C GLN A 82 3.26 -9.14 -0.44
N CYS A 83 2.34 -8.36 0.09
CA CYS A 83 1.22 -8.87 0.90
C CYS A 83 0.09 -9.50 0.10
N ALA A 84 0.16 -9.46 -1.24
CA ALA A 84 -0.82 -9.98 -2.18
C ALA A 84 -2.27 -9.46 -2.03
N ARG A 85 -2.50 -8.37 -1.27
CA ARG A 85 -3.87 -7.84 -1.09
C ARG A 85 -4.47 -7.36 -2.39
N CYS A 86 -3.70 -6.67 -3.23
CA CYS A 86 -4.15 -6.15 -4.53
C CYS A 86 -4.41 -7.26 -5.55
N THR A 87 -3.54 -8.26 -5.65
CA THR A 87 -3.69 -9.37 -6.59
C THR A 87 -4.88 -10.25 -6.23
N ARG A 88 -5.05 -10.56 -4.93
CA ARG A 88 -6.20 -11.32 -4.44
C ARG A 88 -7.50 -10.54 -4.60
N PHE A 89 -7.52 -9.24 -4.34
CA PHE A 89 -8.69 -8.40 -4.59
C PHE A 89 -9.05 -8.41 -6.08
N ALA A 90 -8.07 -8.23 -6.97
CA ALA A 90 -8.29 -8.24 -8.41
C ALA A 90 -8.90 -9.57 -8.89
N ALA A 91 -8.34 -10.70 -8.43
CA ALA A 91 -8.79 -12.03 -8.86
C ALA A 91 -10.10 -12.49 -8.18
N GLU A 92 -10.20 -12.34 -6.85
CA GLU A 92 -11.28 -12.96 -6.06
C GLU A 92 -12.53 -12.07 -5.92
N ILE A 93 -12.35 -10.74 -5.94
CA ILE A 93 -13.43 -9.78 -5.68
C ILE A 93 -13.82 -9.04 -6.96
N ALA A 94 -12.86 -8.45 -7.66
CA ALA A 94 -13.14 -7.69 -8.88
C ALA A 94 -13.41 -8.59 -10.09
N GLY A 95 -12.86 -9.81 -10.12
CA GLY A 95 -12.95 -10.71 -11.26
C GLY A 95 -12.05 -10.30 -12.44
N ASP A 96 -11.13 -9.37 -12.22
CA ASP A 96 -10.21 -8.81 -13.23
C ASP A 96 -8.76 -9.10 -12.85
N PRO A 97 -8.24 -10.33 -13.04
CA PRO A 97 -6.89 -10.73 -12.61
C PRO A 97 -5.80 -10.16 -13.52
N LEU A 98 -5.79 -8.84 -13.71
CA LEU A 98 -4.85 -8.11 -14.57
C LEU A 98 -3.51 -7.80 -13.88
N ILE A 99 -3.42 -7.95 -12.57
CA ILE A 99 -2.19 -7.84 -11.80
C ILE A 99 -1.98 -9.10 -10.98
N GLU A 100 -0.74 -9.58 -10.95
CA GLU A 100 -0.41 -10.83 -10.26
C GLU A 100 1.00 -10.77 -9.65
N LEU A 101 1.35 -11.81 -8.90
CA LEU A 101 2.70 -12.01 -8.41
C LEU A 101 3.51 -12.69 -9.51
N MET A 102 4.58 -12.03 -9.92
CA MET A 102 5.50 -12.48 -10.95
C MET A 102 6.81 -12.89 -10.29
N GLU A 103 7.56 -13.77 -10.96
CA GLU A 103 8.82 -14.28 -10.45
C GLU A 103 8.67 -15.05 -9.13
N ARG A 104 9.76 -15.28 -8.43
CA ARG A 104 9.76 -15.96 -7.13
C ARG A 104 11.00 -15.66 -6.31
N GLY A 105 10.93 -15.94 -5.02
CA GLY A 105 12.02 -15.72 -4.08
C GLY A 105 12.40 -14.24 -4.00
N ALA A 106 13.67 -13.93 -4.08
CA ALA A 106 14.17 -12.55 -3.97
C ALA A 106 13.74 -11.64 -5.12
N GLN A 107 13.31 -12.20 -6.25
CA GLN A 107 12.86 -11.46 -7.43
C GLN A 107 11.33 -11.30 -7.49
N GLU A 108 10.60 -11.93 -6.58
CA GLU A 108 9.14 -11.87 -6.56
C GLU A 108 8.66 -10.41 -6.51
N GLN A 109 7.67 -10.10 -7.34
CA GLN A 109 7.15 -8.74 -7.51
C GLN A 109 5.69 -8.76 -7.97
N VAL A 110 4.96 -7.70 -7.65
CA VAL A 110 3.65 -7.43 -8.24
C VAL A 110 3.86 -6.78 -9.61
N GLY A 111 3.08 -7.19 -10.59
CA GLY A 111 3.16 -6.64 -11.95
C GLY A 111 2.03 -7.09 -12.84
N ILE A 112 2.16 -6.74 -14.11
CA ILE A 112 1.29 -7.18 -15.21
C ILE A 112 2.04 -8.29 -15.95
N ALA A 113 1.42 -9.47 -16.07
CA ALA A 113 2.06 -10.60 -16.75
C ALA A 113 1.90 -10.57 -18.27
N GLY A 114 0.89 -9.87 -18.77
CA GLY A 114 0.63 -9.72 -20.22
C GLY A 114 0.90 -8.31 -20.71
N ASP A 115 0.58 -8.08 -21.97
CA ASP A 115 0.68 -6.76 -22.62
C ASP A 115 -0.53 -5.86 -22.29
N GLU A 116 -1.56 -6.40 -21.62
CA GLU A 116 -2.77 -5.67 -21.30
C GLU A 116 -2.55 -4.77 -20.07
N PRO A 117 -2.75 -3.45 -20.18
CA PRO A 117 -2.58 -2.55 -19.05
C PRO A 117 -3.66 -2.79 -17.99
N PHE A 118 -3.35 -2.48 -16.74
CA PHE A 118 -4.26 -2.62 -15.60
C PHE A 118 -5.41 -1.60 -15.65
N ASN A 119 -6.34 -1.83 -16.58
CA ASN A 119 -7.51 -0.97 -16.81
C ASN A 119 -8.80 -1.49 -16.15
N SER A 120 -8.69 -2.22 -15.05
CA SER A 120 -9.85 -2.64 -14.27
C SER A 120 -10.68 -1.45 -13.79
N TYR A 121 -11.99 -1.55 -13.87
CA TYR A 121 -12.93 -0.58 -13.28
C TYR A 121 -12.67 -0.40 -11.76
N PHE A 122 -12.17 -1.44 -11.10
CA PHE A 122 -11.86 -1.46 -9.68
C PHE A 122 -10.40 -1.15 -9.35
N SER A 123 -9.62 -0.66 -10.31
CA SER A 123 -8.19 -0.36 -10.11
C SER A 123 -7.95 0.63 -8.97
N GLY A 124 -8.82 1.62 -8.77
CA GLY A 124 -8.76 2.55 -7.65
C GLY A 124 -8.89 1.89 -6.27
N ASN A 125 -9.65 0.80 -6.18
CA ASN A 125 -9.78 0.04 -4.94
C ASN A 125 -8.46 -0.64 -4.55
N THR A 126 -7.65 -1.05 -5.51
CA THR A 126 -6.32 -1.64 -5.22
C THR A 126 -5.35 -0.62 -4.64
N VAL A 127 -5.44 0.66 -5.04
CA VAL A 127 -4.69 1.77 -4.43
C VAL A 127 -5.11 1.96 -2.97
N GLN A 128 -6.41 1.93 -2.69
CA GLN A 128 -6.92 2.11 -1.32
C GLN A 128 -6.57 0.93 -0.41
N ILE A 129 -6.71 -0.31 -0.90
CA ILE A 129 -6.43 -1.52 -0.11
C ILE A 129 -4.92 -1.75 0.12
N CYS A 130 -4.06 -1.12 -0.69
CA CYS A 130 -2.62 -1.23 -0.52
C CYS A 130 -2.20 -0.65 0.84
N PRO A 131 -1.54 -1.44 1.71
CA PRO A 131 -1.19 -1.00 3.06
C PRO A 131 0.02 -0.07 3.09
N VAL A 132 0.68 0.13 1.96
CA VAL A 132 1.88 0.96 1.80
C VAL A 132 1.73 1.85 0.55
N GLY A 133 2.69 2.73 0.32
CA GLY A 133 2.70 3.60 -0.86
C GLY A 133 3.22 2.94 -2.15
N ALA A 134 3.00 1.62 -2.30
CA ALA A 134 3.40 0.91 -3.50
C ALA A 134 2.47 1.20 -4.68
N LEU A 135 1.16 1.07 -4.50
CA LEU A 135 0.18 1.48 -5.50
C LEU A 135 -0.30 2.89 -5.21
N THR A 136 -0.26 3.75 -6.20
CA THR A 136 -0.68 5.16 -6.08
C THR A 136 -1.52 5.57 -7.29
N GLY A 137 -2.51 6.42 -7.06
CA GLY A 137 -3.31 7.02 -8.14
C GLY A 137 -2.52 8.11 -8.85
N ALA A 138 -2.36 8.00 -10.17
CA ALA A 138 -1.54 8.93 -10.95
C ALA A 138 -2.02 10.39 -10.80
N ALA A 139 -3.32 10.62 -10.77
CA ALA A 139 -3.90 11.95 -10.67
C ALA A 139 -3.72 12.60 -9.29
N TYR A 140 -3.69 11.79 -8.22
CA TYR A 140 -3.60 12.28 -6.83
C TYR A 140 -2.16 12.34 -6.30
N ARG A 141 -1.25 11.60 -6.90
CA ARG A 141 0.14 11.48 -6.42
C ARG A 141 0.77 12.83 -6.11
N PHE A 142 1.32 12.96 -4.88
CA PHE A 142 1.99 14.16 -4.35
C PHE A 142 1.10 15.42 -4.22
N ARG A 143 -0.23 15.27 -4.20
CA ARG A 143 -1.15 16.41 -4.07
C ARG A 143 -1.33 16.87 -2.62
N SER A 144 -1.50 15.94 -1.70
CA SER A 144 -1.76 16.23 -0.28
C SER A 144 -1.30 15.11 0.64
N ARG A 145 -1.14 15.46 1.92
CA ARG A 145 -1.04 14.49 3.00
C ARG A 145 -2.40 14.33 3.67
N PRO A 146 -2.70 13.18 4.31
CA PRO A 146 -3.97 12.98 5.01
C PRO A 146 -4.29 14.07 6.02
N PHE A 147 -3.29 14.54 6.77
CA PHE A 147 -3.43 15.58 7.77
C PHE A 147 -3.55 17.02 7.21
N ASP A 148 -3.35 17.21 5.90
CA ASP A 148 -3.57 18.48 5.20
C ASP A 148 -5.01 18.60 4.68
N LEU A 149 -5.79 17.52 4.73
CA LEU A 149 -7.10 17.43 4.13
C LEU A 149 -8.19 17.81 5.15
N VAL A 150 -9.18 18.53 4.65
CA VAL A 150 -10.46 18.75 5.34
C VAL A 150 -11.49 17.88 4.63
N SER A 151 -12.09 16.94 5.37
CA SER A 151 -13.09 16.01 4.87
C SER A 151 -14.49 16.48 5.18
N THR A 152 -15.33 16.58 4.16
CA THR A 152 -16.74 16.95 4.30
C THR A 152 -17.63 15.79 3.82
N PRO A 153 -18.62 15.35 4.61
CA PRO A 153 -19.60 14.37 4.15
C PRO A 153 -20.35 14.91 2.92
N SER A 154 -20.55 14.05 1.93
CA SER A 154 -21.22 14.38 0.67
C SER A 154 -21.98 13.19 0.12
N VAL A 155 -22.67 13.37 -0.98
CA VAL A 155 -23.42 12.35 -1.70
C VAL A 155 -22.94 12.31 -3.15
N CYS A 156 -22.78 11.12 -3.70
CA CYS A 156 -22.42 10.94 -5.10
C CYS A 156 -23.57 11.37 -6.02
N GLU A 157 -23.28 12.18 -7.00
CA GLU A 157 -24.25 12.77 -7.95
C GLU A 157 -24.35 12.03 -9.28
N HIS A 158 -23.52 10.99 -9.50
CA HIS A 158 -23.39 10.39 -10.83
C HIS A 158 -24.56 9.51 -11.25
N CYS A 159 -25.30 8.95 -10.31
CA CYS A 159 -26.49 8.13 -10.60
C CYS A 159 -27.51 8.22 -9.46
N ALA A 160 -28.67 7.61 -9.65
CA ALA A 160 -29.75 7.62 -8.67
C ALA A 160 -29.44 6.87 -7.35
N GLY A 161 -28.31 6.18 -7.27
CA GLY A 161 -27.92 5.42 -6.07
C GLY A 161 -27.64 6.28 -4.84
N GLY A 162 -27.26 7.55 -5.02
CA GLY A 162 -27.02 8.49 -3.94
C GLY A 162 -26.03 8.00 -2.88
N CYS A 163 -24.95 7.32 -3.29
CA CYS A 163 -23.98 6.72 -2.39
C CYS A 163 -23.33 7.77 -1.49
N ALA A 164 -23.24 7.47 -0.19
CA ALA A 164 -22.52 8.31 0.75
C ALA A 164 -21.03 8.37 0.38
N GLN A 165 -20.48 9.57 0.32
CA GLN A 165 -19.07 9.81 0.06
C GLN A 165 -18.52 10.90 0.98
N ARG A 166 -17.22 11.07 0.96
CA ARG A 166 -16.52 12.21 1.57
C ARG A 166 -15.78 12.97 0.48
N THR A 167 -15.90 14.25 0.49
CA THR A 167 -15.13 15.15 -0.35
C THR A 167 -13.97 15.70 0.45
N ASP A 168 -12.76 15.40 0.01
CA ASP A 168 -11.54 15.88 0.65
C ASP A 168 -11.00 17.08 -0.12
N HIS A 169 -10.70 18.16 0.58
CA HIS A 169 -10.11 19.36 -0.02
C HIS A 169 -8.94 19.89 0.79
N ARG A 170 -8.04 20.58 0.12
CA ARG A 170 -6.89 21.26 0.70
C ARG A 170 -6.90 22.72 0.27
N ARG A 171 -6.88 23.66 1.23
CA ARG A 171 -6.84 25.10 0.94
C ARG A 171 -7.91 25.56 -0.07
N GLY A 172 -9.11 25.02 0.03
CA GLY A 172 -10.23 25.38 -0.85
C GLY A 172 -10.13 24.84 -2.30
N LYS A 173 -9.26 23.85 -2.54
CA LYS A 173 -9.09 23.18 -3.82
C LYS A 173 -9.24 21.68 -3.68
#